data_1f0968f43e227dc3e945e1f0239a2ad2
#
_entry.id   1f0968f43e227dc3e945e1f0239a2ad2
#
_cell.length_a   1.000
_cell.length_b   1.000
_cell.length_c   1.000
_cell.angle_alpha   90.00
_cell.angle_beta   90.00
_cell.angle_gamma   90.00
#
_symmetry.space_group_name_H-M   'P 1'
#
loop_
_entity.id
_entity.type
_entity.pdbx_description
1 polymer ?
#
loop_
_entity_poly.entity_id
_entity_poly.type
_entity_poly.pdbx_seq_one_letter_code
_entity_poly.pdbx_strand_id
1 'polypeptide(L)'
;MHNNFHDFADLFAQLGLPNEASDIRHFIRLHSPLNALIRLEDADFWSPAQAALLKEELLEDSDWAEVMDRLSVALRGATTALKL
;
A
#
# COMPACT_ATOMS: atom_id res chain seq x y z
N MET A 1 -7.26 -20.32 1.23
CA MET A 1 -7.45 -19.84 1.20
C MET A 1 -7.92 -18.91 1.44
N HIS A 2 -8.00 -18.53 1.43
CA HIS A 2 -8.34 -17.71 1.61
C HIS A 2 -8.73 -16.89 1.25
N ASN A 3 -8.88 -16.56 0.87
CA ASN A 3 -9.16 -15.78 0.30
C ASN A 3 -10.27 -14.89 0.11
N ASN A 4 -11.00 -14.58 0.87
CA ASN A 4 -12.11 -13.68 0.83
C ASN A 4 -11.69 -12.26 0.89
N PHE A 5 -10.44 -12.00 1.07
CA PHE A 5 -10.03 -10.63 1.08
C PHE A 5 -8.91 -10.40 0.12
N HIS A 6 -8.77 -9.13 -0.24
CA HIS A 6 -7.74 -8.74 -1.17
C HIS A 6 -6.39 -8.76 -0.49
N ASP A 7 -5.34 -8.86 -1.27
CA ASP A 7 -3.99 -8.79 -0.73
C ASP A 7 -3.21 -7.71 -1.49
N PHE A 8 -1.93 -7.61 -1.18
CA PHE A 8 -1.10 -6.59 -1.80
C PHE A 8 -1.03 -6.78 -3.31
N ALA A 9 -0.99 -8.00 -3.79
CA ALA A 9 -0.94 -8.24 -5.22
C ALA A 9 -2.19 -7.68 -5.90
N ASP A 10 -3.34 -7.89 -5.28
CA ASP A 10 -4.58 -7.35 -5.82
C ASP A 10 -4.56 -5.83 -5.82
N LEU A 11 -4.09 -5.23 -4.74
CA LEU A 11 -4.02 -3.79 -4.65
C LEU A 11 -3.09 -3.22 -5.71
N PHE A 12 -1.92 -3.82 -5.86
CA PHE A 12 -0.96 -3.33 -6.83
C PHE A 12 -1.51 -3.46 -8.25
N ALA A 13 -2.26 -4.54 -8.51
CA ALA A 13 -2.90 -4.70 -9.81
C ALA A 13 -3.92 -3.60 -10.07
N GLN A 14 -4.68 -3.22 -9.04
CA GLN A 14 -5.63 -2.12 -9.18
C GLN A 14 -4.93 -0.81 -9.51
N LEU A 15 -3.75 -0.63 -8.97
CA LEU A 15 -3.00 0.60 -9.18
C LEU A 15 -2.16 0.57 -10.44
N GLY A 16 -2.22 -0.52 -11.19
CA GLY A 16 -1.43 -0.64 -12.41
C GLY A 16 0.05 -0.83 -12.16
N LEU A 17 0.40 -1.35 -11.00
CA LEU A 17 1.80 -1.57 -10.63
C LEU A 17 2.15 -3.05 -10.79
N PRO A 18 3.44 -3.35 -11.01
CA PRO A 18 3.87 -4.73 -11.00
C PRO A 18 3.51 -5.38 -9.68
N ASN A 19 2.94 -6.57 -9.74
CA ASN A 19 2.36 -7.17 -8.55
C ASN A 19 2.93 -8.54 -8.19
N GLU A 20 4.10 -8.87 -8.69
CA GLU A 20 4.80 -10.05 -8.22
C GLU A 20 5.31 -9.80 -6.80
N ALA A 21 5.52 -10.86 -6.05
CA ALA A 21 5.98 -10.70 -4.67
C ALA A 21 7.27 -9.90 -4.59
N SER A 22 8.20 -10.14 -5.51
CA SER A 22 9.46 -9.41 -5.51
C SER A 22 9.24 -7.93 -5.85
N ASP A 23 8.30 -7.64 -6.73
CA ASP A 23 7.99 -6.26 -7.09
C ASP A 23 7.41 -5.52 -5.91
N ILE A 24 6.52 -6.18 -5.18
CA ILE A 24 5.90 -5.57 -4.00
C ILE A 24 6.94 -5.29 -2.93
N ARG A 25 7.82 -6.25 -2.68
CA ARG A 25 8.88 -6.03 -1.69
C ARG A 25 9.80 -4.90 -2.10
N HIS A 26 10.11 -4.82 -3.39
CA HIS A 26 10.94 -3.75 -3.90
C HIS A 26 10.27 -2.40 -3.71
N PHE A 27 8.98 -2.31 -4.01
CA PHE A 27 8.22 -1.09 -3.85
C PHE A 27 8.24 -0.63 -2.39
N ILE A 28 7.98 -1.56 -1.47
CA ILE A 28 7.97 -1.21 -0.06
C ILE A 28 9.34 -0.74 0.39
N ARG A 29 10.39 -1.43 -0.03
CA ARG A 29 11.74 -1.06 0.35
C ARG A 29 12.11 0.32 -0.21
N LEU A 30 11.72 0.55 -1.46
CA LEU A 30 12.07 1.80 -2.13
C LEU A 30 11.41 3.00 -1.47
N HIS A 31 10.18 2.84 -1.00
CA HIS A 31 9.41 3.94 -0.47
C HIS A 31 9.35 3.97 1.05
N SER A 32 10.06 3.10 1.72
CA SER A 32 10.14 3.12 3.17
C SER A 32 11.28 4.01 3.63
N PRO A 33 11.14 4.66 4.78
CA PRO A 33 9.94 4.70 5.60
C PRO A 33 9.02 5.83 5.15
N LEU A 34 7.74 5.59 5.22
CA LEU A 34 6.76 6.63 4.94
C LEU A 34 6.67 7.54 6.16
N ASN A 35 6.69 8.83 5.92
CA ASN A 35 6.60 9.81 6.98
C ASN A 35 5.32 9.58 7.79
N ALA A 36 5.45 9.56 9.11
CA ALA A 36 4.33 9.26 9.99
C ALA A 36 3.20 10.27 9.90
N LEU A 37 3.51 11.48 9.45
CA LEU A 37 2.52 12.54 9.34
C LEU A 37 1.81 12.54 8.00
N ILE A 38 2.21 11.69 7.07
CA ILE A 38 1.62 11.65 5.74
C ILE A 38 0.77 10.40 5.63
N ARG A 39 -0.49 10.58 5.23
CA ARG A 39 -1.36 9.43 4.98
C ARG A 39 -0.90 8.71 3.73
N LEU A 40 -1.15 7.42 3.67
CA LEU A 40 -0.73 6.63 2.52
C LEU A 40 -1.24 7.23 1.22
N GLU A 41 -2.52 7.60 1.20
CA GLU A 41 -3.13 8.12 -0.02
C GLU A 41 -2.59 9.50 -0.40
N ASP A 42 -1.89 10.16 0.50
CA ASP A 42 -1.30 11.46 0.24
C ASP A 42 0.18 11.39 -0.08
N ALA A 43 0.74 10.18 -0.09
CA ALA A 43 2.16 10.02 -0.37
C ALA A 43 2.48 10.55 -1.78
N ASP A 44 3.65 11.12 -1.91
CA ASP A 44 4.02 11.80 -3.16
C ASP A 44 4.49 10.85 -4.25
N PHE A 45 4.62 9.57 -3.96
CA PHE A 45 5.04 8.63 -4.98
C PHE A 45 3.89 8.08 -5.83
N TRP A 46 2.66 8.45 -5.52
CA TRP A 46 1.52 8.07 -6.35
C TRP A 46 1.36 9.05 -7.50
N SER A 47 0.97 8.54 -8.66
CA SER A 47 0.54 9.42 -9.72
C SER A 47 -0.79 10.05 -9.34
N PRO A 48 -1.20 11.16 -9.98
CA PRO A 48 -2.52 11.72 -9.69
C PRO A 48 -3.64 10.73 -9.88
N ALA A 49 -3.57 9.90 -10.91
CA ALA A 49 -4.61 8.89 -11.15
C ALA A 49 -4.63 7.84 -10.04
N GLN A 50 -3.46 7.43 -9.58
CA GLN A 50 -3.39 6.46 -8.50
C GLN A 50 -3.90 7.05 -7.19
N ALA A 51 -3.53 8.27 -6.90
CA ALA A 51 -4.00 8.94 -5.70
C ALA A 51 -5.51 9.09 -5.73
N ALA A 52 -6.07 9.44 -6.87
CA ALA A 52 -7.52 9.56 -7.00
C ALA A 52 -8.20 8.23 -6.79
N LEU A 53 -7.66 7.15 -7.35
CA LEU A 53 -8.22 5.83 -7.17
C LEU A 53 -8.22 5.45 -5.69
N LEU A 54 -7.12 5.70 -5.01
CA LEU A 54 -7.03 5.38 -3.59
C LEU A 54 -8.06 6.15 -2.79
N LYS A 55 -8.18 7.45 -3.04
CA LYS A 55 -9.05 8.30 -2.24
C LYS A 55 -10.52 8.11 -2.56
N GLU A 56 -10.84 7.93 -3.83
CA GLU A 56 -12.24 7.96 -4.26
C GLU A 56 -12.88 6.60 -4.34
N GLU A 57 -12.08 5.56 -4.50
CA GLU A 57 -12.62 4.23 -4.69
C GLU A 57 -12.22 3.29 -3.57
N LEU A 58 -10.93 3.16 -3.33
CA LEU A 58 -10.46 2.09 -2.48
C LEU A 58 -10.70 2.36 -1.01
N LEU A 59 -10.52 3.60 -0.57
CA LEU A 59 -10.75 3.92 0.84
C LEU A 59 -12.21 3.86 1.23
N GLU A 60 -13.12 3.93 0.25
CA GLU A 60 -14.54 3.81 0.52
C GLU A 60 -14.96 2.38 0.78
N ASP A 61 -14.12 1.43 0.41
CA ASP A 61 -14.43 0.00 0.52
C ASP A 61 -13.65 -0.54 1.72
N SER A 62 -14.36 -1.14 2.66
CA SER A 62 -13.71 -1.58 3.90
C SER A 62 -12.67 -2.68 3.65
N ASP A 63 -12.88 -3.54 2.65
CA ASP A 63 -11.90 -4.58 2.36
C ASP A 63 -10.62 -3.97 1.81
N TRP A 64 -10.76 -3.01 0.89
CA TRP A 64 -9.58 -2.35 0.34
C TRP A 64 -8.91 -1.45 1.37
N ALA A 65 -9.72 -0.79 2.21
CA ALA A 65 -9.14 0.06 3.24
C ALA A 65 -8.26 -0.75 4.20
N GLU A 66 -8.66 -1.97 4.48
CA GLU A 66 -7.86 -2.83 5.34
C GLU A 66 -6.52 -3.18 4.70
N VAL A 67 -6.53 -3.50 3.40
CA VAL A 67 -5.29 -3.79 2.69
C VAL A 67 -4.39 -2.57 2.67
N MET A 68 -4.99 -1.40 2.43
CA MET A 68 -4.24 -0.16 2.43
C MET A 68 -3.62 0.13 3.79
N ASP A 69 -4.33 -0.18 4.86
CA ASP A 69 -3.80 0.00 6.19
C ASP A 69 -2.58 -0.90 6.41
N ARG A 70 -2.65 -2.13 5.95
CA ARG A 70 -1.51 -3.03 6.05
C ARG A 70 -0.31 -2.51 5.25
N LEU A 71 -0.56 -1.97 4.07
CA LEU A 71 0.52 -1.41 3.28
C LEU A 71 1.13 -0.21 3.99
N SER A 72 0.29 0.64 4.58
CA SER A 72 0.76 1.77 5.33
C SER A 72 1.67 1.32 6.48
N VAL A 73 1.26 0.29 7.19
CA VAL A 73 2.07 -0.25 8.28
C VAL A 73 3.38 -0.79 7.75
N ALA A 74 3.35 -1.50 6.64
CA ALA A 74 4.57 -2.05 6.06
C ALA A 74 5.55 -0.94 5.67
N LEU A 75 5.02 0.15 5.13
CA LEU A 75 5.89 1.25 4.71
C LEU A 75 6.46 2.04 5.88
N ARG A 76 5.76 2.07 7.01
CA ARG A 76 6.25 2.81 8.17
C ARG A 76 6.91 1.93 9.19
N GLY A 77 6.33 0.77 9.40
CA GLY A 77 6.72 -0.06 10.51
C GLY A 77 7.82 -1.03 10.20
N ALA A 78 8.03 -1.34 8.93
CA ALA A 78 9.02 -2.33 8.56
C ALA A 78 10.38 -1.97 9.16
N THR A 79 10.73 -0.70 9.05
CA THR A 79 12.00 -0.24 9.58
C THR A 79 12.05 -0.35 11.08
N THR A 80 10.98 0.08 11.71
CA THR A 80 10.91 0.06 13.16
C THR A 80 10.96 -1.36 13.69
N ALA A 81 10.23 -2.24 13.04
CA ALA A 81 10.19 -3.62 13.48
C ALA A 81 11.57 -4.25 13.45
N LEU A 82 12.36 -3.86 12.49
CA LEU A 82 13.69 -4.44 12.36
C LEU A 82 14.64 -4.03 13.46
N LYS A 83 14.32 -2.97 14.13
CA LYS A 83 15.21 -2.52 15.20
C LYS A 83 15.12 -3.35 16.43
N LEU A 84 14.09 -4.09 16.51
CA LEU A 84 13.92 -4.93 17.67
C LEU A 84 14.77 -6.15 17.57
#